data_772c263e410e95e39c47038e4c1c8d1d
#
_entry.id   772c263e410e95e39c47038e4c1c8d1d
#
_cell.length_a   1.000
_cell.length_b   1.000
_cell.length_c   1.000
_cell.angle_alpha   90.00
_cell.angle_beta   90.00
_cell.angle_gamma   90.00
#
_symmetry.space_group_name_H-M   'P 1'
#
loop_
_entity.id
_entity.type
_entity.pdbx_description
1 polymer ?
#
loop_
_entity_poly.entity_id
_entity_poly.type
_entity_poly.pdbx_seq_one_letter_code
_entity_poly.pdbx_strand_id
1 'polypeptide(L)'
;MRRRERILIPCPRRCGEKTRLSSLGGVARAPAEEPQGLLYRPELISAEEHAALLEEFATLRFDPIVLHGRAARRTGRHFGLDYDYESRTPQPGEPVPVWLLPARECASGLAGVDPEELVEILVQRYPPDATIGWHRDAPAFDVVVGISLGGSSRLRFQRGKREKRRVWEVTLEPRSGYVLTGEARRSWEHSIPPTKELRYSITFRTLRAPR
;
A
#
# COMPACT_ATOMS: atom_id res chain seq x y z
N MET A 1 -38.83 -17.18 -1.77
CA MET A 1 -37.36 -17.33 -1.95
C MET A 1 -36.99 -16.66 -3.27
N ARG A 2 -36.49 -15.42 -3.21
CA ARG A 2 -35.98 -14.69 -4.39
C ARG A 2 -34.44 -14.70 -4.30
N ARG A 3 -33.79 -15.35 -5.27
CA ARG A 3 -32.34 -15.32 -5.44
C ARG A 3 -31.93 -13.88 -5.77
N ARG A 4 -31.05 -13.31 -4.96
CA ARG A 4 -30.38 -12.04 -5.30
C ARG A 4 -29.27 -12.36 -6.30
N GLU A 5 -29.44 -11.89 -7.53
CA GLU A 5 -28.40 -11.91 -8.55
C GLU A 5 -27.27 -10.96 -8.10
N ARG A 6 -26.07 -11.50 -8.06
CA ARG A 6 -24.84 -10.71 -7.87
C ARG A 6 -24.59 -9.95 -9.17
N ILE A 7 -24.73 -8.64 -9.12
CA ILE A 7 -24.27 -7.76 -10.20
C ILE A 7 -22.75 -7.70 -10.09
N LEU A 8 -22.07 -8.43 -10.95
CA LEU A 8 -20.64 -8.28 -11.19
C LEU A 8 -20.46 -7.01 -12.02
N ILE A 9 -19.96 -5.95 -11.42
CA ILE A 9 -19.55 -4.74 -12.12
C ILE A 9 -18.18 -5.05 -12.76
N PRO A 10 -18.04 -5.02 -14.09
CA PRO A 10 -16.76 -5.31 -14.74
C PRO A 10 -15.80 -4.15 -14.53
N CYS A 11 -14.64 -4.44 -13.97
CA CYS A 11 -13.49 -3.55 -13.92
C CYS A 11 -13.12 -3.06 -15.33
N PRO A 12 -12.91 -1.76 -15.59
CA PRO A 12 -12.67 -1.23 -16.93
C PRO A 12 -11.39 -1.73 -17.56
N ARG A 13 -11.45 -1.92 -18.86
CA ARG A 13 -10.57 -2.64 -19.79
C ARG A 13 -9.10 -2.24 -19.73
N ARG A 14 -8.26 -3.23 -20.02
CA ARG A 14 -6.84 -3.11 -20.37
C ARG A 14 -6.66 -2.09 -21.50
N CYS A 15 -5.78 -1.14 -21.29
CA CYS A 15 -5.12 -0.43 -22.38
C CYS A 15 -3.63 -0.32 -22.02
N GLY A 16 -2.79 -0.89 -22.90
CA GLY A 16 -1.36 -0.75 -22.81
C GLY A 16 -0.93 0.45 -23.65
N GLU A 17 -0.23 1.39 -23.02
CA GLU A 17 0.63 2.31 -23.78
C GLU A 17 1.79 2.76 -22.89
N LYS A 18 3.01 2.50 -23.38
CA LYS A 18 4.27 2.93 -22.75
C LYS A 18 4.55 4.36 -23.18
N THR A 19 4.39 5.32 -22.30
CA THR A 19 4.82 6.70 -22.55
C THR A 19 6.31 6.84 -22.24
N ARG A 20 7.11 7.15 -23.26
CA ARG A 20 8.53 7.54 -23.12
C ARG A 20 8.62 8.97 -22.60
N LEU A 21 9.35 9.16 -21.52
CA LEU A 21 9.76 10.48 -21.04
C LEU A 21 11.14 10.84 -21.61
N SER A 22 11.22 12.02 -22.22
CA SER A 22 12.42 12.63 -22.77
C SER A 22 13.30 13.26 -21.69
N SER A 23 14.62 13.13 -21.88
CA SER A 23 15.71 13.53 -21.00
C SER A 23 16.08 15.01 -21.08
N LEU A 24 16.42 15.63 -19.95
CA LEU A 24 17.27 16.82 -19.86
C LEU A 24 18.48 16.52 -18.95
N GLY A 25 19.66 16.91 -19.45
CA GLY A 25 20.95 16.44 -19.00
C GLY A 25 21.42 16.90 -17.60
N GLY A 26 21.93 15.96 -16.89
CA GLY A 26 22.80 16.00 -15.72
C GLY A 26 23.49 14.65 -15.66
N VAL A 27 24.71 14.53 -15.12
CA VAL A 27 25.52 13.31 -15.12
C VAL A 27 24.64 12.11 -14.76
N ALA A 28 24.27 11.36 -15.79
CA ALA A 28 23.25 10.31 -15.71
C ALA A 28 23.81 9.11 -14.94
N ARG A 29 23.51 9.06 -13.64
CA ARG A 29 23.47 7.79 -12.92
C ARG A 29 22.46 6.94 -13.66
N ALA A 30 22.85 5.76 -14.18
CA ALA A 30 21.93 4.88 -14.90
C ALA A 30 20.61 4.77 -14.13
N PRO A 31 19.44 4.92 -14.77
CA PRO A 31 18.17 4.84 -14.09
C PRO A 31 18.14 3.52 -13.32
N ALA A 32 17.83 3.59 -12.04
CA ALA A 32 17.72 2.40 -11.24
C ALA A 32 16.62 1.54 -11.85
N GLU A 33 16.94 0.28 -12.08
CA GLU A 33 15.99 -0.70 -12.58
C GLU A 33 14.80 -0.80 -11.62
N GLU A 34 13.59 -0.79 -12.16
CA GLU A 34 12.36 -0.94 -11.40
C GLU A 34 12.42 -2.22 -10.55
N PRO A 35 12.04 -2.17 -9.26
CA PRO A 35 12.05 -3.35 -8.40
C PRO A 35 11.19 -4.47 -8.99
N GLN A 36 11.80 -5.62 -9.29
CA GLN A 36 11.07 -6.77 -9.82
C GLN A 36 10.00 -7.23 -8.81
N GLY A 37 8.76 -7.36 -9.27
CA GLY A 37 7.60 -7.70 -8.43
C GLY A 37 6.89 -6.45 -7.86
N LEU A 38 7.26 -5.25 -8.28
CA LEU A 38 6.45 -4.07 -8.12
C LEU A 38 5.46 -3.96 -9.27
N LEU A 39 4.19 -3.72 -8.94
CA LEU A 39 3.15 -3.33 -9.89
C LEU A 39 2.54 -2.03 -9.40
N TYR A 40 2.35 -1.05 -10.28
CA TYR A 40 1.66 0.20 -9.99
C TYR A 40 0.47 0.38 -10.92
N ARG A 41 -0.67 0.76 -10.37
CA ARG A 41 -1.90 1.05 -11.10
C ARG A 41 -2.42 2.43 -10.71
N PRO A 42 -2.39 3.43 -11.61
CA PRO A 42 -3.14 4.66 -11.41
C PRO A 42 -4.65 4.35 -11.46
N GLU A 43 -5.44 5.14 -10.74
CA GLU A 43 -6.91 5.04 -10.76
C GLU A 43 -7.43 3.60 -10.53
N LEU A 44 -6.89 2.92 -9.52
CA LEU A 44 -7.33 1.58 -9.13
C LEU A 44 -8.77 1.59 -8.62
N ILE A 45 -9.13 2.64 -7.88
CA ILE A 45 -10.49 2.86 -7.37
C ILE A 45 -11.13 4.09 -8.03
N SER A 46 -12.46 4.12 -8.08
CA SER A 46 -13.23 5.23 -8.64
C SER A 46 -13.17 6.48 -7.76
N ALA A 47 -13.64 7.61 -8.29
CA ALA A 47 -13.76 8.85 -7.52
C ALA A 47 -14.81 8.72 -6.41
N GLU A 48 -15.89 7.98 -6.66
CA GLU A 48 -16.97 7.72 -5.71
C GLU A 48 -16.49 6.83 -4.56
N GLU A 49 -15.76 5.75 -4.85
CA GLU A 49 -15.16 4.89 -3.83
C GLU A 49 -14.15 5.65 -2.98
N HIS A 50 -13.33 6.50 -3.61
CA HIS A 50 -12.38 7.36 -2.91
C HIS A 50 -13.09 8.32 -1.94
N ALA A 51 -14.17 9.00 -2.37
CA ALA A 51 -14.93 9.92 -1.53
C ALA A 51 -15.56 9.18 -0.35
N ALA A 52 -16.21 8.03 -0.60
CA ALA A 52 -16.82 7.22 0.45
C ALA A 52 -15.79 6.75 1.50
N LEU A 53 -14.61 6.31 1.08
CA LEU A 53 -13.55 5.92 2.00
C LEU A 53 -13.04 7.11 2.84
N LEU A 54 -12.93 8.31 2.28
CA LEU A 54 -12.52 9.49 3.04
C LEU A 54 -13.59 9.92 4.05
N GLU A 55 -14.88 9.74 3.78
CA GLU A 55 -15.97 9.97 4.74
C GLU A 55 -15.86 9.00 5.93
N GLU A 56 -15.63 7.71 5.68
CA GLU A 56 -15.39 6.72 6.74
C GLU A 56 -14.15 7.08 7.58
N PHE A 57 -13.06 7.51 6.94
CA PHE A 57 -11.82 7.88 7.65
C PHE A 57 -11.98 9.15 8.49
N ALA A 58 -12.91 10.05 8.16
CA ALA A 58 -13.19 11.25 8.97
C ALA A 58 -13.73 10.91 10.35
N THR A 59 -14.43 9.77 10.49
CA THR A 59 -15.01 9.29 11.75
C THR A 59 -14.18 8.21 12.43
N LEU A 60 -13.22 7.61 11.69
CA LEU A 60 -12.40 6.50 12.18
C LEU A 60 -11.43 6.98 13.27
N ARG A 61 -11.40 6.27 14.38
CA ARG A 61 -10.39 6.48 15.42
C ARG A 61 -9.07 5.86 14.99
N PHE A 62 -8.03 6.68 14.89
CA PHE A 62 -6.67 6.25 14.61
C PHE A 62 -5.84 6.19 15.88
N ASP A 63 -5.11 5.10 16.06
CA ASP A 63 -4.23 4.89 17.20
C ASP A 63 -2.79 5.36 16.88
N PRO A 64 -2.03 5.84 17.89
CA PRO A 64 -0.64 6.19 17.72
C PRO A 64 0.20 4.96 17.30
N ILE A 65 1.09 5.15 16.31
CA ILE A 65 2.09 4.14 15.96
C ILE A 65 3.36 4.43 16.74
N VAL A 66 3.73 3.52 17.65
CA VAL A 66 4.96 3.63 18.43
C VAL A 66 6.01 2.67 17.89
N LEU A 67 7.21 3.18 17.55
CA LEU A 67 8.32 2.40 17.05
C LEU A 67 9.54 2.72 17.91
N HIS A 68 10.14 1.71 18.54
CA HIS A 68 11.31 1.86 19.41
C HIS A 68 11.11 2.96 20.47
N GLY A 69 9.94 2.98 21.13
CA GLY A 69 9.59 3.95 22.18
C GLY A 69 9.32 5.38 21.69
N ARG A 70 9.26 5.61 20.37
CA ARG A 70 8.94 6.94 19.79
C ARG A 70 7.65 6.90 19.02
N ALA A 71 6.73 7.82 19.32
CA ALA A 71 5.51 7.99 18.55
C ALA A 71 5.83 8.56 17.17
N ALA A 72 5.32 7.91 16.12
CA ALA A 72 5.35 8.43 14.77
C ALA A 72 4.31 9.56 14.61
N ARG A 73 4.52 10.47 13.64
CA ARG A 73 3.48 11.45 13.28
C ARG A 73 2.28 10.80 12.59
N ARG A 74 2.50 9.71 11.86
CA ARG A 74 1.42 8.93 11.28
C ARG A 74 0.71 8.10 12.35
N THR A 75 -0.57 7.89 12.16
CA THR A 75 -1.41 7.05 13.01
C THR A 75 -2.03 5.94 12.19
N GLY A 76 -2.51 4.88 12.81
CA GLY A 76 -3.04 3.71 12.10
C GLY A 76 -4.22 3.05 12.79
N ARG A 77 -4.97 2.24 12.04
CA ARG A 77 -6.00 1.33 12.53
C ARG A 77 -5.90 0.00 11.81
N HIS A 78 -5.81 -1.08 12.58
CA HIS A 78 -5.72 -2.44 12.06
C HIS A 78 -7.10 -3.10 12.04
N PHE A 79 -7.33 -3.94 11.01
CA PHE A 79 -8.50 -4.79 10.88
C PHE A 79 -8.08 -6.18 10.37
N GLY A 80 -8.88 -7.20 10.74
CA GLY A 80 -8.57 -8.59 10.43
C GLY A 80 -7.52 -9.13 11.38
N LEU A 81 -6.30 -9.32 10.92
CA LEU A 81 -5.16 -9.64 11.79
C LEU A 81 -4.44 -8.34 12.21
N ASP A 82 -3.98 -8.33 13.43
CA ASP A 82 -2.98 -7.38 13.91
C ASP A 82 -1.61 -8.08 13.99
N TYR A 83 -0.53 -7.33 13.88
CA TYR A 83 0.82 -7.86 13.98
C TYR A 83 1.53 -7.29 15.18
N ASP A 84 1.74 -8.14 16.17
CA ASP A 84 2.56 -7.79 17.33
C ASP A 84 4.05 -7.79 16.94
N TYR A 85 4.65 -6.61 16.91
CA TYR A 85 6.06 -6.44 16.56
C TYR A 85 7.03 -6.93 17.65
N GLU A 86 6.57 -7.09 18.90
CA GLU A 86 7.40 -7.60 19.98
C GLU A 86 7.50 -9.13 19.92
N SER A 87 6.35 -9.81 19.87
CA SER A 87 6.29 -11.28 19.73
C SER A 87 6.54 -11.77 18.31
N ARG A 88 6.46 -10.87 17.31
CA ARG A 88 6.56 -11.16 15.87
C ARG A 88 5.51 -12.15 15.36
N THR A 89 4.34 -12.13 15.97
CA THR A 89 3.23 -13.05 15.65
C THR A 89 1.99 -12.30 15.20
N PRO A 90 1.25 -12.82 14.20
CA PRO A 90 -0.09 -12.34 13.90
C PRO A 90 -1.03 -12.69 15.08
N GLN A 91 -1.88 -11.73 15.43
CA GLN A 91 -2.91 -11.86 16.47
C GLN A 91 -4.29 -11.55 15.86
N PRO A 92 -5.38 -12.13 16.34
CA PRO A 92 -6.71 -11.69 15.96
C PRO A 92 -6.90 -10.20 16.29
N GLY A 93 -7.32 -9.43 15.27
CA GLY A 93 -7.64 -8.01 15.42
C GLY A 93 -9.14 -7.76 15.29
N GLU A 94 -9.51 -6.51 15.06
CA GLU A 94 -10.90 -6.14 14.83
C GLU A 94 -11.42 -6.73 13.50
N PRO A 95 -12.69 -7.14 13.46
CA PRO A 95 -13.30 -7.61 12.20
C PRO A 95 -13.17 -6.57 11.07
N VAL A 96 -12.98 -7.04 9.86
CA VAL A 96 -12.96 -6.17 8.67
C VAL A 96 -14.33 -5.54 8.49
N PRO A 97 -14.45 -4.20 8.54
CA PRO A 97 -15.73 -3.53 8.38
C PRO A 97 -16.24 -3.63 6.93
N VAL A 98 -17.57 -3.61 6.78
CA VAL A 98 -18.22 -3.79 5.47
C VAL A 98 -17.79 -2.73 4.44
N TRP A 99 -17.54 -1.49 4.88
CA TRP A 99 -17.10 -0.41 4.01
C TRP A 99 -15.69 -0.60 3.41
N LEU A 100 -14.84 -1.49 3.98
CA LEU A 100 -13.53 -1.86 3.42
C LEU A 100 -13.60 -2.98 2.37
N LEU A 101 -14.70 -3.72 2.30
CA LEU A 101 -14.80 -4.87 1.38
C LEU A 101 -14.62 -4.50 -0.09
N PRO A 102 -15.21 -3.41 -0.62
CA PRO A 102 -14.96 -3.01 -2.01
C PRO A 102 -13.48 -2.71 -2.30
N ALA A 103 -12.79 -2.01 -1.40
CA ALA A 103 -11.37 -1.73 -1.54
C ALA A 103 -10.52 -3.01 -1.46
N ARG A 104 -10.91 -3.99 -0.62
CA ARG A 104 -10.28 -5.32 -0.53
C ARG A 104 -10.42 -6.10 -1.83
N GLU A 105 -11.59 -6.06 -2.47
CA GLU A 105 -11.84 -6.67 -3.79
C GLU A 105 -10.96 -6.04 -4.88
N CYS A 106 -10.85 -4.69 -4.91
CA CYS A 106 -9.97 -4.00 -5.84
C CYS A 106 -8.49 -4.38 -5.61
N ALA A 107 -8.06 -4.47 -4.36
CA ALA A 107 -6.70 -4.87 -3.99
C ALA A 107 -6.40 -6.31 -4.40
N SER A 108 -7.33 -7.23 -4.14
CA SER A 108 -7.27 -8.64 -4.51
C SER A 108 -7.16 -8.81 -6.03
N GLY A 109 -8.03 -8.13 -6.79
CA GLY A 109 -7.99 -8.15 -8.26
C GLY A 109 -6.68 -7.61 -8.84
N LEU A 110 -6.08 -6.59 -8.21
CA LEU A 110 -4.78 -6.06 -8.62
C LEU A 110 -3.64 -7.05 -8.36
N ALA A 111 -3.67 -7.75 -7.23
CA ALA A 111 -2.63 -8.69 -6.82
C ALA A 111 -2.80 -10.09 -7.42
N GLY A 112 -3.99 -10.44 -7.92
CA GLY A 112 -4.32 -11.78 -8.42
C GLY A 112 -4.39 -12.83 -7.31
N VAL A 113 -4.87 -12.45 -6.11
CA VAL A 113 -5.08 -13.33 -4.96
C VAL A 113 -6.55 -13.36 -4.58
N ASP A 114 -6.98 -14.33 -3.76
CA ASP A 114 -8.34 -14.34 -3.22
C ASP A 114 -8.51 -13.18 -2.20
N PRO A 115 -9.64 -12.45 -2.19
CA PRO A 115 -9.90 -11.41 -1.21
C PRO A 115 -9.75 -11.90 0.23
N GLU A 116 -10.12 -13.14 0.53
CA GLU A 116 -10.01 -13.73 1.86
C GLU A 116 -8.56 -14.00 2.29
N GLU A 117 -7.61 -14.07 1.34
CA GLU A 117 -6.18 -14.16 1.65
C GLU A 117 -5.59 -12.85 2.14
N LEU A 118 -6.23 -11.71 1.85
CA LEU A 118 -5.85 -10.39 2.37
C LEU A 118 -6.37 -10.23 3.81
N VAL A 119 -5.68 -10.87 4.73
CA VAL A 119 -6.14 -11.06 6.12
C VAL A 119 -5.76 -9.93 7.07
N GLU A 120 -4.74 -9.14 6.75
CA GLU A 120 -4.35 -7.97 7.54
C GLU A 120 -4.60 -6.71 6.72
N ILE A 121 -5.35 -5.77 7.30
CA ILE A 121 -5.67 -4.48 6.69
C ILE A 121 -5.24 -3.38 7.66
N LEU A 122 -4.36 -2.51 7.18
CA LEU A 122 -3.88 -1.36 7.94
C LEU A 122 -4.27 -0.07 7.24
N VAL A 123 -5.19 0.68 7.84
CA VAL A 123 -5.51 2.05 7.41
C VAL A 123 -4.58 3.00 8.15
N GLN A 124 -3.84 3.83 7.40
CA GLN A 124 -2.91 4.79 7.97
C GLN A 124 -3.26 6.23 7.56
N ARG A 125 -3.15 7.14 8.53
CA ARG A 125 -3.31 8.58 8.33
C ARG A 125 -1.94 9.26 8.41
N TYR A 126 -1.59 10.01 7.38
CA TYR A 126 -0.36 10.80 7.28
C TYR A 126 -0.72 12.29 7.25
N PRO A 127 -0.71 13.00 8.38
CA PRO A 127 -0.78 14.47 8.37
C PRO A 127 0.44 15.05 7.63
N PRO A 128 0.42 16.36 7.27
CA PRO A 128 1.60 17.01 6.71
C PRO A 128 2.86 16.73 7.54
N ASP A 129 4.00 16.56 6.86
CA ASP A 129 5.29 16.16 7.41
C ASP A 129 5.37 14.75 8.03
N ALA A 130 4.30 13.96 7.95
CA ALA A 130 4.38 12.56 8.35
C ALA A 130 5.22 11.77 7.35
N THR A 131 5.95 10.78 7.85
CA THR A 131 6.88 9.96 7.07
C THR A 131 6.87 8.52 7.56
N ILE A 132 7.34 7.62 6.72
CA ILE A 132 7.81 6.30 7.15
C ILE A 132 9.23 6.09 6.63
N GLY A 133 10.14 5.76 7.55
CA GLY A 133 11.54 5.51 7.24
C GLY A 133 11.76 4.27 6.37
N TRP A 134 13.00 4.02 5.97
CA TRP A 134 13.38 2.84 5.21
C TRP A 134 13.12 1.57 6.00
N HIS A 135 12.28 0.70 5.45
CA HIS A 135 11.90 -0.57 6.08
C HIS A 135 11.49 -1.61 5.02
N ARG A 136 11.29 -2.81 5.49
CA ARG A 136 10.57 -3.89 4.80
C ARG A 136 9.42 -4.30 5.70
N ASP A 137 8.29 -4.66 5.13
CA ASP A 137 7.16 -5.18 5.91
C ASP A 137 7.56 -6.43 6.71
N ALA A 138 6.79 -6.74 7.75
CA ALA A 138 7.05 -7.88 8.62
C ALA A 138 7.20 -9.20 7.83
N PRO A 139 8.15 -10.08 8.19
CA PRO A 139 8.42 -11.32 7.47
C PRO A 139 7.26 -12.31 7.43
N ALA A 140 6.28 -12.16 8.32
CA ALA A 140 5.08 -12.99 8.37
C ALA A 140 4.17 -12.79 7.15
N PHE A 141 4.29 -11.64 6.46
CA PHE A 141 3.47 -11.32 5.30
C PHE A 141 4.21 -11.62 3.98
N ASP A 142 3.46 -11.99 2.93
CA ASP A 142 4.03 -12.26 1.61
C ASP A 142 3.64 -11.18 0.59
N VAL A 143 2.42 -11.17 0.08
CA VAL A 143 1.94 -10.13 -0.83
C VAL A 143 1.50 -8.90 -0.03
N VAL A 144 1.89 -7.72 -0.50
CA VAL A 144 1.46 -6.44 0.08
C VAL A 144 0.82 -5.60 -1.02
N VAL A 145 -0.40 -5.14 -0.79
CA VAL A 145 -1.11 -4.23 -1.70
C VAL A 145 -1.38 -2.93 -0.97
N GLY A 146 -1.05 -1.80 -1.58
CA GLY A 146 -1.35 -0.48 -1.02
C GLY A 146 -2.30 0.30 -1.92
N ILE A 147 -3.28 1.00 -1.33
CA ILE A 147 -4.14 1.98 -1.99
C ILE A 147 -3.84 3.35 -1.39
N SER A 148 -3.62 4.38 -2.24
CA SER A 148 -3.30 5.75 -1.82
C SER A 148 -4.52 6.66 -1.96
N LEU A 149 -4.80 7.47 -0.92
CA LEU A 149 -5.97 8.36 -0.87
C LEU A 149 -5.57 9.74 -0.31
N GLY A 150 -6.35 10.76 -0.64
CA GLY A 150 -6.08 12.13 -0.24
C GLY A 150 -4.92 12.76 -1.02
N GLY A 151 -3.91 13.26 -0.35
CA GLY A 151 -2.74 13.86 -0.99
C GLY A 151 -1.82 12.86 -1.70
N SER A 152 -1.08 13.30 -2.71
CA SER A 152 -0.05 12.50 -3.38
C SER A 152 1.19 12.29 -2.49
N SER A 153 1.95 11.23 -2.78
CA SER A 153 3.21 10.95 -2.08
C SER A 153 4.17 10.19 -2.98
N ARG A 154 5.43 10.10 -2.59
CA ARG A 154 6.42 9.27 -3.28
C ARG A 154 6.66 7.98 -2.51
N LEU A 155 6.54 6.84 -3.17
CA LEU A 155 7.02 5.56 -2.66
C LEU A 155 8.43 5.36 -3.19
N ARG A 156 9.42 5.38 -2.31
CA ARG A 156 10.83 5.23 -2.66
C ARG A 156 11.30 3.85 -2.28
N PHE A 157 12.14 3.28 -3.12
CA PHE A 157 12.78 1.98 -2.94
C PHE A 157 14.28 2.15 -2.89
N GLN A 158 14.96 1.38 -2.02
CA GLN A 158 16.41 1.27 -2.03
C GLN A 158 16.87 -0.17 -1.84
N ARG A 159 18.00 -0.50 -2.50
CA ARG A 159 18.68 -1.79 -2.34
C ARG A 159 20.19 -1.56 -2.41
N GLY A 160 20.95 -2.32 -1.61
CA GLY A 160 22.40 -2.22 -1.56
C GLY A 160 22.90 -1.21 -0.55
N LYS A 161 24.23 -1.15 -0.37
CA LYS A 161 24.88 -0.29 0.62
C LYS A 161 25.86 0.66 -0.06
N ARG A 162 26.03 1.85 0.53
CA ARG A 162 27.01 2.88 0.11
C ARG A 162 26.94 3.15 -1.40
N GLU A 163 28.05 3.06 -2.11
CA GLU A 163 28.18 3.36 -3.55
C GLU A 163 27.36 2.43 -4.46
N LYS A 164 27.08 1.20 -4.01
CA LYS A 164 26.25 0.22 -4.71
C LYS A 164 24.76 0.39 -4.44
N ARG A 165 24.35 1.46 -3.74
CA ARG A 165 22.94 1.73 -3.45
C ARG A 165 22.21 2.07 -4.74
N ARG A 166 21.15 1.31 -5.04
CA ARG A 166 20.17 1.60 -6.09
C ARG A 166 18.96 2.25 -5.44
N VAL A 167 18.43 3.30 -6.05
CA VAL A 167 17.22 3.99 -5.57
C VAL A 167 16.27 4.12 -6.75
N TRP A 168 15.02 3.77 -6.54
CA TRP A 168 13.93 3.94 -7.49
C TRP A 168 12.72 4.53 -6.77
N GLU A 169 11.87 5.27 -7.48
CA GLU A 169 10.67 5.85 -6.87
C GLU A 169 9.51 5.94 -7.85
N VAL A 170 8.30 5.88 -7.30
CA VAL A 170 7.05 6.12 -8.01
C VAL A 170 6.20 7.10 -7.21
N THR A 171 5.49 7.98 -7.92
CA THR A 171 4.48 8.84 -7.30
C THR A 171 3.20 8.06 -7.10
N LEU A 172 2.74 8.00 -5.85
CA LEU A 172 1.45 7.46 -5.48
C LEU A 172 0.42 8.59 -5.56
N GLU A 173 -0.29 8.65 -6.66
CA GLU A 173 -1.39 9.58 -6.83
C GLU A 173 -2.61 9.12 -6.01
N PRO A 174 -3.53 10.02 -5.62
CA PRO A 174 -4.81 9.62 -5.05
C PRO A 174 -5.52 8.61 -5.95
N ARG A 175 -6.17 7.62 -5.37
CA ARG A 175 -6.86 6.51 -6.04
C ARG A 175 -5.96 5.47 -6.69
N SER A 176 -4.63 5.66 -6.64
CA SER A 176 -3.69 4.66 -7.16
C SER A 176 -3.51 3.47 -6.21
N GLY A 177 -3.10 2.34 -6.79
CA GLY A 177 -2.69 1.17 -6.03
C GLY A 177 -1.34 0.63 -6.47
N TYR A 178 -0.70 -0.12 -5.59
CA TYR A 178 0.55 -0.83 -5.89
C TYR A 178 0.56 -2.21 -5.24
N VAL A 179 1.32 -3.12 -5.83
CA VAL A 179 1.58 -4.46 -5.26
C VAL A 179 3.07 -4.64 -5.07
N LEU A 180 3.46 -5.21 -3.95
CA LEU A 180 4.81 -5.66 -3.66
C LEU A 180 4.83 -7.17 -3.55
N THR A 181 5.56 -7.81 -4.45
CA THR A 181 5.84 -9.26 -4.45
C THR A 181 7.33 -9.50 -4.74
N GLY A 182 7.76 -10.73 -4.77
CA GLY A 182 9.10 -11.09 -5.24
C GLY A 182 10.22 -10.28 -4.61
N GLU A 183 11.12 -9.71 -5.42
CA GLU A 183 12.24 -8.92 -4.94
C GLU A 183 11.81 -7.57 -4.36
N ALA A 184 10.82 -6.89 -4.95
CA ALA A 184 10.30 -5.63 -4.44
C ALA A 184 9.86 -5.76 -2.98
N ARG A 185 9.26 -6.88 -2.62
CA ARG A 185 8.81 -7.20 -1.26
C ARG A 185 9.95 -7.67 -0.35
N ARG A 186 10.85 -8.51 -0.83
CA ARG A 186 11.82 -9.22 0.03
C ARG A 186 13.21 -8.61 0.06
N SER A 187 13.64 -7.95 -1.02
CA SER A 187 15.02 -7.49 -1.19
C SER A 187 15.19 -5.98 -1.16
N TRP A 188 14.11 -5.23 -1.44
CA TRP A 188 14.12 -3.79 -1.41
C TRP A 188 13.53 -3.28 -0.09
N GLU A 189 14.14 -2.25 0.47
CA GLU A 189 13.53 -1.41 1.49
C GLU A 189 12.71 -0.33 0.79
N HIS A 190 11.61 0.08 1.42
CA HIS A 190 10.81 1.17 0.91
C HIS A 190 10.55 2.23 1.99
N SER A 191 10.18 3.44 1.55
CA SER A 191 9.93 4.58 2.44
C SER A 191 8.95 5.57 1.81
N ILE A 192 8.26 6.33 2.65
CA ILE A 192 7.50 7.52 2.26
C ILE A 192 8.21 8.73 2.88
N PRO A 193 8.70 9.70 2.07
CA PRO A 193 9.26 10.96 2.58
C PRO A 193 8.16 11.81 3.22
N PRO A 194 8.50 12.95 3.87
CA PRO A 194 7.50 13.84 4.44
C PRO A 194 6.39 14.19 3.44
N THR A 195 5.15 13.94 3.85
CA THR A 195 3.97 14.26 3.04
C THR A 195 3.73 15.76 3.04
N LYS A 196 3.30 16.32 1.91
CA LYS A 196 2.97 17.75 1.82
C LYS A 196 1.57 18.03 2.33
N GLU A 197 0.65 17.11 2.11
CA GLU A 197 -0.77 17.22 2.39
C GLU A 197 -1.23 16.04 3.24
N LEU A 198 -2.45 16.13 3.76
CA LEU A 198 -3.10 15.03 4.43
C LEU A 198 -3.29 13.87 3.44
N ARG A 199 -2.69 12.74 3.74
CA ARG A 199 -2.76 11.52 2.96
C ARG A 199 -3.25 10.37 3.81
N TYR A 200 -3.97 9.47 3.19
CA TYR A 200 -4.28 8.16 3.77
C TYR A 200 -3.73 7.04 2.90
N SER A 201 -3.50 5.89 3.49
CA SER A 201 -3.26 4.64 2.76
C SER A 201 -4.00 3.49 3.41
N ILE A 202 -4.48 2.58 2.59
CA ILE A 202 -4.93 1.27 3.02
C ILE A 202 -3.88 0.28 2.54
N THR A 203 -3.36 -0.54 3.43
CA THR A 203 -2.41 -1.61 3.09
C THR A 203 -3.06 -2.94 3.44
N PHE A 204 -3.09 -3.85 2.47
CA PHE A 204 -3.63 -5.20 2.58
C PHE A 204 -2.48 -6.20 2.49
N ARG A 205 -2.49 -7.25 3.30
CA ARG A 205 -1.41 -8.25 3.34
C ARG A 205 -1.93 -9.67 3.42
N THR A 206 -1.28 -10.56 2.66
CA THR A 206 -1.46 -12.00 2.83
C THR A 206 -0.47 -12.54 3.84
N LEU A 207 -0.81 -13.62 4.53
CA LEU A 207 0.18 -14.36 5.30
C LEU A 207 1.10 -15.16 4.38
N ARG A 208 2.33 -15.30 4.81
CA ARG A 208 3.27 -16.22 4.17
C ARG A 208 2.88 -17.66 4.50
N ALA A 209 2.84 -18.51 3.50
CA ALA A 209 2.65 -19.94 3.72
C ALA A 209 3.74 -20.49 4.66
N PRO A 210 3.39 -21.39 5.59
CA PRO A 210 4.38 -22.13 6.37
C PRO A 210 5.36 -22.85 5.42
N ARG A 211 6.64 -22.87 5.80
CA ARG A 211 7.65 -23.65 5.07
C ARG A 211 7.55 -25.11 5.43
#